data_aeebbc482086d2fc1ef6575175cd6d3b
#
_entry.id   aeebbc482086d2fc1ef6575175cd6d3b
#
_cell.length_a   1.000
_cell.length_b   1.000
_cell.length_c   1.000
_cell.angle_alpha   90.00
_cell.angle_beta   90.00
_cell.angle_gamma   90.00
#
_symmetry.space_group_name_H-M   'P 1'
#
loop_
_entity.id
_entity.type
_entity.pdbx_description
1 polymer ?
#
loop_
_entity_poly.entity_id
_entity_poly.type
_entity_poly.pdbx_seq_one_letter_code
_entity_poly.pdbx_strand_id
1 'polypeptide(L)'
;MKITKTLTAMAVALAATTGTSAVALDELVVGYFMEWPTANQYAQHNKLYDEALGIPVKWVSFDAGTAMSAAMASGDVHISYSQGVTPFLVATAAGQDLQVIDIAETYSDNNNCVVRSSLEIDADNTDELKGKQVALPIGTAAHSDFLAQIGHFGLAESDFKIVDMTPVDSAAAFASGEFDMVCGWGGPLRRMKEHGNVLLSGPAKEAVSG
;
A
#
# COMPACT_ATOMS: atom_id res chain seq x y z
N MET A 1 43.08 -34.88 66.61
CA MET A 1 42.70 -33.67 65.88
C MET A 1 42.48 -34.10 64.43
N LYS A 2 41.21 -34.33 64.01
CA LYS A 2 40.85 -34.83 62.67
C LYS A 2 40.37 -33.64 61.86
N ILE A 3 41.04 -33.31 60.75
CA ILE A 3 40.70 -32.26 59.83
C ILE A 3 39.85 -32.89 58.71
N THR A 4 38.59 -32.56 58.70
CA THR A 4 37.63 -32.95 57.62
C THR A 4 37.77 -32.00 56.51
N LYS A 5 38.18 -32.43 55.30
CA LYS A 5 38.19 -31.64 54.08
C LYS A 5 36.79 -31.74 53.37
N THR A 6 36.06 -30.68 53.36
CA THR A 6 34.81 -30.57 52.60
C THR A 6 35.14 -30.18 51.14
N LEU A 7 34.86 -31.10 50.20
CA LEU A 7 34.89 -30.77 48.75
C LEU A 7 33.58 -30.16 48.38
N THR A 8 33.62 -28.90 47.96
CA THR A 8 32.48 -28.19 47.33
C THR A 8 32.49 -28.51 45.85
N ALA A 9 31.52 -29.28 45.39
CA ALA A 9 31.30 -29.55 43.98
C ALA A 9 30.59 -28.35 43.36
N MET A 10 31.26 -27.67 42.45
CA MET A 10 30.71 -26.55 41.65
C MET A 10 29.98 -27.12 40.44
N ALA A 11 28.65 -27.15 40.48
CA ALA A 11 27.83 -27.56 39.35
C ALA A 11 27.80 -26.42 38.33
N VAL A 12 28.47 -26.61 37.20
CA VAL A 12 28.36 -25.71 36.02
C VAL A 12 27.05 -26.03 35.31
N ALA A 13 26.06 -25.17 35.48
CA ALA A 13 24.82 -25.24 34.71
C ALA A 13 25.10 -24.80 33.25
N LEU A 14 25.10 -25.76 32.33
CA LEU A 14 25.12 -25.52 30.90
C LEU A 14 23.76 -24.94 30.53
N ALA A 15 23.68 -23.61 30.33
CA ALA A 15 22.50 -22.96 29.72
C ALA A 15 22.42 -23.43 28.28
N ALA A 16 21.53 -24.38 27.99
CA ALA A 16 21.15 -24.72 26.62
C ALA A 16 20.44 -23.51 26.03
N THR A 17 21.13 -22.77 25.16
CA THR A 17 20.50 -21.77 24.29
C THR A 17 19.58 -22.52 23.34
N THR A 18 18.30 -22.52 23.62
CA THR A 18 17.26 -22.93 22.65
C THR A 18 17.27 -21.92 21.52
N GLY A 19 18.14 -22.14 20.54
CA GLY A 19 18.06 -21.44 19.27
C GLY A 19 16.71 -21.78 18.68
N THR A 20 15.85 -20.78 18.52
CA THR A 20 14.66 -20.89 17.68
C THR A 20 15.15 -21.20 16.27
N SER A 21 15.01 -22.45 15.86
CA SER A 21 15.26 -22.83 14.47
C SER A 21 14.28 -22.05 13.63
N ALA A 22 14.79 -21.18 12.78
CA ALA A 22 13.96 -20.55 11.74
C ALA A 22 13.36 -21.71 10.93
N VAL A 23 12.05 -21.78 10.89
CA VAL A 23 11.34 -22.72 10.01
C VAL A 23 11.61 -22.23 8.58
N ALA A 24 12.28 -23.08 7.80
CA ALA A 24 12.47 -22.78 6.38
C ALA A 24 11.09 -22.78 5.70
N LEU A 25 10.82 -21.76 4.91
CA LEU A 25 9.59 -21.69 4.10
C LEU A 25 9.73 -22.67 2.94
N ASP A 26 8.70 -23.49 2.71
CA ASP A 26 8.61 -24.34 1.53
C ASP A 26 8.20 -23.54 0.29
N GLU A 27 7.51 -22.42 0.47
CA GLU A 27 7.04 -21.49 -0.55
C GLU A 27 7.02 -20.06 0.02
N LEU A 28 7.46 -19.07 -0.77
CA LEU A 28 7.32 -17.66 -0.43
C LEU A 28 6.06 -17.09 -1.11
N VAL A 29 5.13 -16.54 -0.35
CA VAL A 29 3.92 -15.88 -0.88
C VAL A 29 4.12 -14.37 -0.88
N VAL A 30 3.99 -13.75 -2.07
CA VAL A 30 4.20 -12.31 -2.29
C VAL A 30 2.92 -11.67 -2.83
N GLY A 31 2.40 -10.68 -2.10
CA GLY A 31 1.30 -9.83 -2.57
C GLY A 31 1.81 -8.75 -3.53
N TYR A 32 1.07 -8.45 -4.60
CA TYR A 32 1.43 -7.42 -5.57
C TYR A 32 0.19 -6.78 -6.20
N PHE A 33 0.37 -5.66 -6.91
CA PHE A 33 -0.67 -5.02 -7.70
C PHE A 33 -0.47 -5.35 -9.19
N MET A 34 -1.48 -5.98 -9.81
CA MET A 34 -1.39 -6.38 -11.22
C MET A 34 -1.34 -5.17 -12.16
N GLU A 35 -2.13 -4.14 -11.88
CA GLU A 35 -2.23 -2.93 -12.72
C GLU A 35 -1.28 -1.80 -12.30
N TRP A 36 -0.29 -2.12 -11.47
CA TRP A 36 0.83 -1.24 -11.13
C TRP A 36 2.11 -1.77 -11.77
N PRO A 37 2.43 -1.36 -13.00
CA PRO A 37 3.54 -1.93 -13.75
C PRO A 37 4.88 -1.51 -13.15
N THR A 38 5.66 -2.48 -12.72
CA THR A 38 7.00 -2.33 -12.16
C THR A 38 8.00 -3.25 -12.87
N ALA A 39 9.29 -2.94 -12.78
CA ALA A 39 10.36 -3.79 -13.31
C ALA A 39 10.35 -5.20 -12.69
N ASN A 40 9.83 -5.32 -11.47
CA ASN A 40 9.65 -6.59 -10.78
C ASN A 40 8.81 -7.61 -11.56
N GLN A 41 7.80 -7.18 -12.33
CA GLN A 41 6.93 -8.09 -13.09
C GLN A 41 7.69 -8.88 -14.15
N TYR A 42 8.82 -8.34 -14.67
CA TYR A 42 9.70 -9.11 -15.53
C TYR A 42 10.36 -10.28 -14.79
N ALA A 43 10.88 -10.04 -13.60
CA ALA A 43 11.49 -11.08 -12.77
C ALA A 43 10.46 -12.11 -12.28
N GLN A 44 9.25 -11.65 -11.94
CA GLN A 44 8.10 -12.49 -11.60
C GLN A 44 7.75 -13.43 -12.76
N HIS A 45 7.55 -12.89 -13.97
CA HIS A 45 7.18 -13.67 -15.15
C HIS A 45 8.24 -14.71 -15.51
N ASN A 46 9.51 -14.36 -15.39
CA ASN A 46 10.63 -15.26 -15.75
C ASN A 46 11.09 -16.14 -14.58
N LYS A 47 10.40 -16.13 -13.42
CA LYS A 47 10.71 -16.92 -12.22
C LYS A 47 12.13 -16.71 -11.68
N LEU A 48 12.69 -15.52 -11.87
CA LEU A 48 14.05 -15.21 -11.41
C LEU A 48 14.18 -15.23 -9.88
N TYR A 49 13.10 -14.97 -9.16
CA TYR A 49 13.06 -15.07 -7.69
C TYR A 49 13.07 -16.53 -7.24
N ASP A 50 12.32 -17.41 -7.91
CA ASP A 50 12.32 -18.84 -7.63
C ASP A 50 13.72 -19.43 -7.78
N GLU A 51 14.42 -19.07 -8.88
CA GLU A 51 15.78 -19.50 -9.14
C GLU A 51 16.77 -18.97 -8.09
N ALA A 52 16.65 -17.68 -7.72
CA ALA A 52 17.57 -17.04 -6.78
C ALA A 52 17.39 -17.55 -5.33
N LEU A 53 16.16 -17.86 -4.93
CA LEU A 53 15.82 -18.30 -3.57
C LEU A 53 15.90 -19.83 -3.41
N GLY A 54 15.80 -20.58 -4.50
CA GLY A 54 15.76 -22.05 -4.48
C GLY A 54 14.45 -22.63 -3.92
N ILE A 55 13.40 -21.80 -3.79
CA ILE A 55 12.05 -22.19 -3.39
C ILE A 55 11.03 -21.53 -4.31
N PRO A 56 9.83 -22.10 -4.47
CA PRO A 56 8.76 -21.47 -5.25
C PRO A 56 8.36 -20.12 -4.68
N VAL A 57 8.09 -19.14 -5.57
CA VAL A 57 7.51 -17.84 -5.20
C VAL A 57 6.11 -17.74 -5.80
N LYS A 58 5.12 -17.74 -4.93
CA LYS A 58 3.71 -17.58 -5.29
C LYS A 58 3.31 -16.12 -5.23
N TRP A 59 2.80 -15.61 -6.35
CA TRP A 59 2.34 -14.23 -6.47
C TRP A 59 0.83 -14.15 -6.38
N VAL A 60 0.33 -13.28 -5.48
CA VAL A 60 -1.10 -13.05 -5.25
C VAL A 60 -1.41 -11.59 -5.53
N SER A 61 -2.33 -11.33 -6.46
CA SER A 61 -2.73 -9.96 -6.80
C SER A 61 -3.74 -9.40 -5.82
N PHE A 62 -3.61 -8.09 -5.55
CA PHE A 62 -4.52 -7.33 -4.72
C PHE A 62 -4.92 -6.03 -5.42
N ASP A 63 -6.10 -5.51 -5.09
CA ASP A 63 -6.61 -4.24 -5.62
C ASP A 63 -6.35 -3.06 -4.67
N ALA A 64 -5.99 -3.32 -3.41
CA ALA A 64 -5.66 -2.30 -2.42
C ALA A 64 -4.61 -2.78 -1.41
N GLY A 65 -3.76 -1.85 -0.92
CA GLY A 65 -2.73 -2.14 0.09
C GLY A 65 -3.30 -2.55 1.45
N THR A 66 -4.49 -2.08 1.80
CA THR A 66 -5.21 -2.49 3.01
C THR A 66 -5.58 -3.97 2.97
N ALA A 67 -6.00 -4.50 1.82
CA ALA A 67 -6.26 -5.93 1.62
C ALA A 67 -4.96 -6.75 1.72
N MET A 68 -3.85 -6.26 1.17
CA MET A 68 -2.52 -6.86 1.35
C MET A 68 -2.12 -6.95 2.82
N SER A 69 -2.28 -5.85 3.58
CA SER A 69 -2.00 -5.83 5.03
C SER A 69 -2.85 -6.84 5.80
N ALA A 70 -4.13 -7.00 5.44
CA ALA A 70 -5.00 -8.01 6.05
C ALA A 70 -4.51 -9.44 5.76
N ALA A 71 -4.08 -9.73 4.53
CA ALA A 71 -3.50 -11.01 4.15
C ALA A 71 -2.15 -11.29 4.84
N MET A 72 -1.34 -10.27 5.11
CA MET A 72 -0.14 -10.40 5.93
C MET A 72 -0.49 -10.68 7.40
N ALA A 73 -1.51 -10.04 7.95
CA ALA A 73 -1.96 -10.28 9.32
C ALA A 73 -2.49 -11.69 9.54
N SER A 74 -3.12 -12.30 8.54
CA SER A 74 -3.58 -13.70 8.58
C SER A 74 -2.46 -14.72 8.36
N GLY A 75 -1.30 -14.29 7.85
CA GLY A 75 -0.19 -15.16 7.46
C GLY A 75 -0.31 -15.75 6.06
N ASP A 76 -1.32 -15.34 5.27
CA ASP A 76 -1.50 -15.81 3.90
C ASP A 76 -0.50 -15.18 2.92
N VAL A 77 0.10 -14.05 3.28
CA VAL A 77 1.11 -13.32 2.52
C VAL A 77 2.31 -13.03 3.42
N HIS A 78 3.51 -13.34 2.94
CA HIS A 78 4.77 -13.13 3.67
C HIS A 78 5.40 -11.78 3.36
N ILE A 79 5.32 -11.33 2.11
CA ILE A 79 5.86 -10.06 1.64
C ILE A 79 4.80 -9.31 0.84
N SER A 80 4.62 -8.02 1.14
CA SER A 80 3.79 -7.09 0.36
C SER A 80 4.71 -6.28 -0.54
N TYR A 81 4.67 -6.51 -1.86
CA TYR A 81 5.49 -5.80 -2.82
C TYR A 81 4.81 -4.52 -3.30
N SER A 82 5.55 -3.41 -3.26
CA SER A 82 5.08 -2.08 -3.73
C SER A 82 3.84 -1.55 -2.99
N GLN A 83 3.62 -1.98 -1.75
CA GLN A 83 2.59 -1.41 -0.89
C GLN A 83 2.94 0.04 -0.54
N GLY A 84 1.98 0.95 -0.65
CA GLY A 84 2.19 2.35 -0.29
C GLY A 84 2.46 2.56 1.20
N VAL A 85 3.08 3.69 1.54
CA VAL A 85 3.40 4.07 2.93
C VAL A 85 2.14 4.16 3.80
N THR A 86 1.06 4.74 3.28
CA THR A 86 -0.20 4.92 4.05
C THR A 86 -0.79 3.60 4.56
N PRO A 87 -1.05 2.55 3.74
CA PRO A 87 -1.56 1.29 4.26
C PRO A 87 -0.58 0.58 5.20
N PHE A 88 0.73 0.75 5.03
CA PHE A 88 1.72 0.29 6.00
C PHE A 88 1.55 0.98 7.36
N LEU A 89 1.41 2.32 7.38
CA LEU A 89 1.20 3.08 8.62
C LEU A 89 -0.13 2.73 9.29
N VAL A 90 -1.20 2.55 8.52
CA VAL A 90 -2.51 2.12 9.05
C VAL A 90 -2.39 0.74 9.72
N ALA A 91 -1.73 -0.21 9.08
CA ALA A 91 -1.55 -1.56 9.61
C ALA A 91 -0.69 -1.57 10.89
N THR A 92 0.43 -0.84 10.91
CA THR A 92 1.31 -0.74 12.08
C THR A 92 0.65 0.00 13.23
N ALA A 93 -0.12 1.06 12.98
CA ALA A 93 -0.92 1.76 13.99
C ALA A 93 -2.01 0.85 14.59
N ALA A 94 -2.51 -0.12 13.82
CA ALA A 94 -3.43 -1.16 14.30
C ALA A 94 -2.72 -2.29 15.07
N GLY A 95 -1.41 -2.23 15.24
CA GLY A 95 -0.61 -3.17 16.03
C GLY A 95 0.00 -4.33 15.23
N GLN A 96 -0.01 -4.30 13.88
CA GLN A 96 0.71 -5.29 13.09
C GLN A 96 2.22 -5.05 13.17
N ASP A 97 2.99 -6.12 13.39
CA ASP A 97 4.46 -6.08 13.39
C ASP A 97 4.99 -6.24 11.97
N LEU A 98 5.01 -5.14 11.23
CA LEU A 98 5.49 -5.07 9.86
C LEU A 98 6.82 -4.30 9.78
N GLN A 99 7.69 -4.73 8.86
CA GLN A 99 8.96 -4.07 8.58
C GLN A 99 9.06 -3.69 7.11
N VAL A 100 9.52 -2.46 6.85
CA VAL A 100 9.95 -2.06 5.51
C VAL A 100 11.33 -2.65 5.26
N ILE A 101 11.44 -3.51 4.26
CA ILE A 101 12.70 -4.18 3.91
C ILE A 101 13.41 -3.50 2.72
N ASP A 102 12.68 -2.82 1.86
CA ASP A 102 13.23 -2.06 0.72
C ASP A 102 12.21 -1.06 0.19
N ILE A 103 12.69 -0.10 -0.64
CA ILE A 103 11.87 0.82 -1.42
C ILE A 103 11.78 0.27 -2.84
N ALA A 104 10.61 -0.27 -3.19
CA ALA A 104 10.40 -0.90 -4.50
C ALA A 104 10.49 0.11 -5.66
N GLU A 105 9.95 1.32 -5.46
CA GLU A 105 9.96 2.39 -6.46
C GLU A 105 9.57 3.73 -5.84
N THR A 106 9.86 4.80 -6.59
CA THR A 106 9.34 6.15 -6.35
C THR A 106 8.52 6.60 -7.54
N TYR A 107 7.46 7.36 -7.31
CA TYR A 107 6.55 7.84 -8.35
C TYR A 107 6.05 9.25 -8.03
N SER A 108 5.56 9.95 -9.05
CA SER A 108 4.97 11.30 -8.94
C SER A 108 3.49 11.26 -9.31
N ASP A 109 3.17 11.29 -10.60
CA ASP A 109 1.81 11.40 -11.12
C ASP A 109 1.07 10.06 -11.34
N ASN A 110 1.66 8.94 -10.93
CA ASN A 110 1.06 7.61 -11.11
C ASN A 110 0.05 7.23 -10.01
N ASN A 111 -0.18 8.13 -9.06
CA ASN A 111 -1.25 8.12 -8.06
C ASN A 111 -1.86 9.52 -7.99
N ASN A 112 -3.14 9.67 -8.24
CA ASN A 112 -3.80 10.99 -8.27
C ASN A 112 -5.33 10.85 -8.22
N CYS A 113 -6.01 12.01 -8.11
CA CYS A 113 -7.46 12.11 -8.25
C CYS A 113 -7.83 12.77 -9.58
N VAL A 114 -8.98 12.39 -10.13
CA VAL A 114 -9.50 12.87 -11.42
C VAL A 114 -10.90 13.38 -11.22
N VAL A 115 -11.14 14.62 -11.58
CA VAL A 115 -12.46 15.27 -11.60
C VAL A 115 -13.07 15.09 -12.98
N ARG A 116 -14.36 14.79 -13.05
CA ARG A 116 -15.10 14.62 -14.31
C ARG A 116 -15.06 15.86 -15.18
N SER A 117 -14.64 15.71 -16.45
CA SER A 117 -14.51 16.85 -17.38
C SER A 117 -15.80 17.63 -17.60
N SER A 118 -16.97 16.98 -17.56
CA SER A 118 -18.27 17.64 -17.77
C SER A 118 -18.68 18.58 -16.63
N LEU A 119 -17.96 18.58 -15.51
CA LEU A 119 -18.18 19.53 -14.42
C LEU A 119 -17.46 20.86 -14.65
N GLU A 120 -16.50 20.90 -15.58
CA GLU A 120 -15.69 22.08 -15.89
C GLU A 120 -14.99 22.67 -14.65
N ILE A 121 -14.60 21.78 -13.71
CA ILE A 121 -13.90 22.14 -12.48
C ILE A 121 -12.39 21.94 -12.67
N ASP A 122 -11.62 22.97 -12.33
CA ASP A 122 -10.16 22.98 -12.31
C ASP A 122 -9.62 23.57 -11.00
N ALA A 123 -8.34 23.92 -10.95
CA ALA A 123 -7.70 24.45 -9.75
C ALA A 123 -8.21 25.85 -9.33
N ASP A 124 -8.88 26.59 -10.22
CA ASP A 124 -9.33 27.95 -9.97
C ASP A 124 -10.75 28.00 -9.37
N ASN A 125 -11.55 26.94 -9.53
CA ASN A 125 -12.96 26.90 -9.07
C ASN A 125 -13.29 25.67 -8.20
N THR A 126 -12.34 25.17 -7.43
CA THR A 126 -12.46 23.97 -6.60
C THR A 126 -13.57 24.00 -5.53
N ASP A 127 -14.07 25.17 -5.17
CA ASP A 127 -15.24 25.28 -4.28
C ASP A 127 -16.50 24.59 -4.82
N GLU A 128 -16.60 24.40 -6.14
CA GLU A 128 -17.69 23.68 -6.80
C GLU A 128 -17.64 22.16 -6.56
N LEU A 129 -16.55 21.64 -5.99
CA LEU A 129 -16.44 20.24 -5.55
C LEU A 129 -17.25 19.95 -4.28
N LYS A 130 -17.67 20.95 -3.51
CA LYS A 130 -18.47 20.75 -2.30
C LYS A 130 -19.77 20.00 -2.60
N GLY A 131 -20.04 18.95 -1.84
CA GLY A 131 -21.22 18.09 -1.99
C GLY A 131 -21.08 17.01 -3.08
N LYS A 132 -19.99 16.99 -3.84
CA LYS A 132 -19.75 16.01 -4.91
C LYS A 132 -19.49 14.61 -4.35
N GLN A 133 -19.74 13.60 -5.19
CA GLN A 133 -19.47 12.19 -4.89
C GLN A 133 -18.07 11.81 -5.33
N VAL A 134 -17.31 11.25 -4.41
CA VAL A 134 -15.93 10.82 -4.64
C VAL A 134 -15.79 9.33 -4.34
N ALA A 135 -15.32 8.54 -5.30
CA ALA A 135 -14.91 7.17 -5.03
C ALA A 135 -13.39 7.09 -4.89
N LEU A 136 -12.92 6.52 -3.79
CA LEU A 136 -11.51 6.33 -3.51
C LEU A 136 -11.28 5.15 -2.54
N PRO A 137 -10.13 4.48 -2.59
CA PRO A 137 -9.81 3.39 -1.66
C PRO A 137 -9.32 3.96 -0.32
N ILE A 138 -10.18 3.91 0.70
CA ILE A 138 -9.91 4.46 2.04
C ILE A 138 -8.69 3.76 2.68
N GLY A 139 -7.84 4.54 3.37
CA GLY A 139 -6.64 4.04 4.06
C GLY A 139 -5.46 3.71 3.15
N THR A 140 -5.49 4.18 1.90
CA THR A 140 -4.41 4.00 0.93
C THR A 140 -3.68 5.31 0.62
N ALA A 141 -2.61 5.24 -0.19
CA ALA A 141 -1.90 6.43 -0.67
C ALA A 141 -2.82 7.37 -1.47
N ALA A 142 -3.79 6.84 -2.23
CA ALA A 142 -4.75 7.67 -2.96
C ALA A 142 -5.68 8.46 -2.01
N HIS A 143 -6.02 7.90 -0.84
CA HIS A 143 -6.78 8.62 0.17
C HIS A 143 -5.96 9.74 0.82
N SER A 144 -4.71 9.48 1.21
CA SER A 144 -3.85 10.54 1.77
C SER A 144 -3.54 11.64 0.77
N ASP A 145 -3.30 11.31 -0.50
CA ASP A 145 -3.13 12.28 -1.58
C ASP A 145 -4.40 13.12 -1.80
N PHE A 146 -5.58 12.52 -1.77
CA PHE A 146 -6.85 13.23 -1.82
C PHE A 146 -6.95 14.25 -0.70
N LEU A 147 -6.71 13.85 0.55
CA LEU A 147 -6.77 14.73 1.71
C LEU A 147 -5.77 15.89 1.61
N ALA A 148 -4.55 15.63 1.16
CA ALA A 148 -3.54 16.66 0.94
C ALA A 148 -3.97 17.66 -0.14
N GLN A 149 -4.50 17.18 -1.28
CA GLN A 149 -4.94 18.03 -2.39
C GLN A 149 -6.15 18.89 -2.00
N ILE A 150 -7.19 18.33 -1.41
CA ILE A 150 -8.36 19.12 -1.00
C ILE A 150 -8.01 20.13 0.10
N GLY A 151 -7.13 19.76 1.04
CA GLY A 151 -6.60 20.66 2.07
C GLY A 151 -5.83 21.84 1.47
N HIS A 152 -5.06 21.63 0.39
CA HIS A 152 -4.41 22.71 -0.35
C HIS A 152 -5.39 23.74 -0.90
N PHE A 153 -6.56 23.29 -1.34
CA PHE A 153 -7.64 24.17 -1.84
C PHE A 153 -8.57 24.70 -0.73
N GLY A 154 -8.26 24.44 0.56
CA GLY A 154 -9.07 24.89 1.69
C GLY A 154 -10.37 24.12 1.86
N LEU A 155 -10.48 22.94 1.28
CA LEU A 155 -11.60 22.02 1.43
C LEU A 155 -11.32 20.98 2.52
N ALA A 156 -12.37 20.43 3.12
CA ALA A 156 -12.30 19.36 4.09
C ALA A 156 -12.97 18.08 3.56
N GLU A 157 -12.57 16.93 4.11
CA GLU A 157 -13.17 15.64 3.75
C GLU A 157 -14.71 15.64 3.92
N SER A 158 -15.20 16.33 4.94
CA SER A 158 -16.64 16.50 5.20
C SER A 158 -17.41 17.27 4.14
N ASP A 159 -16.73 17.96 3.23
CA ASP A 159 -17.35 18.64 2.10
C ASP A 159 -17.75 17.67 0.97
N PHE A 160 -17.39 16.39 1.08
CA PHE A 160 -17.59 15.38 0.04
C PHE A 160 -18.49 14.23 0.51
N LYS A 161 -19.06 13.51 -0.47
CA LYS A 161 -19.73 12.23 -0.26
C LYS A 161 -18.78 11.12 -0.69
N ILE A 162 -18.02 10.58 0.25
CA ILE A 162 -16.99 9.58 -0.02
C ILE A 162 -17.57 8.18 -0.05
N VAL A 163 -17.18 7.41 -1.06
CA VAL A 163 -17.49 5.99 -1.23
C VAL A 163 -16.17 5.23 -1.27
N ASP A 164 -16.02 4.25 -0.36
CA ASP A 164 -14.87 3.34 -0.37
C ASP A 164 -14.99 2.37 -1.55
N MET A 165 -14.04 2.46 -2.48
CA MET A 165 -14.08 1.65 -3.70
C MET A 165 -12.67 1.42 -4.23
N THR A 166 -12.42 0.21 -4.78
CA THR A 166 -11.13 -0.11 -5.41
C THR A 166 -10.87 0.78 -6.63
N PRO A 167 -9.61 1.04 -7.01
CA PRO A 167 -9.33 1.84 -8.20
C PRO A 167 -9.88 1.22 -9.50
N VAL A 168 -9.93 -0.11 -9.57
CA VAL A 168 -10.47 -0.82 -10.75
C VAL A 168 -11.95 -0.55 -10.90
N ASP A 169 -12.71 -0.73 -9.82
CA ASP A 169 -14.16 -0.53 -9.81
C ASP A 169 -14.53 0.95 -9.98
N SER A 170 -13.81 1.84 -9.29
CA SER A 170 -14.05 3.30 -9.41
C SER A 170 -13.75 3.82 -10.81
N ALA A 171 -12.74 3.28 -11.52
CA ALA A 171 -12.48 3.65 -12.92
C ALA A 171 -13.66 3.24 -13.83
N ALA A 172 -14.24 2.06 -13.63
CA ALA A 172 -15.40 1.60 -14.40
C ALA A 172 -16.66 2.44 -14.09
N ALA A 173 -16.94 2.68 -12.81
CA ALA A 173 -18.06 3.51 -12.37
C ALA A 173 -17.91 4.98 -12.80
N PHE A 174 -16.67 5.50 -12.83
CA PHE A 174 -16.38 6.83 -13.36
C PHE A 174 -16.63 6.93 -14.86
N ALA A 175 -16.22 5.93 -15.63
CA ALA A 175 -16.49 5.90 -17.08
C ALA A 175 -17.99 5.87 -17.38
N SER A 176 -18.81 5.17 -16.54
CA SER A 176 -20.28 5.12 -16.69
C SER A 176 -21.01 6.39 -16.20
N GLY A 177 -20.32 7.32 -15.54
CA GLY A 177 -20.92 8.58 -15.11
C GLY A 177 -21.42 8.62 -13.67
N GLU A 178 -21.13 7.62 -12.85
CA GLU A 178 -21.68 7.51 -11.50
C GLU A 178 -21.03 8.46 -10.48
N PHE A 179 -19.76 8.82 -10.67
CA PHE A 179 -19.03 9.67 -9.73
C PHE A 179 -18.58 11.00 -10.36
N ASP A 180 -18.47 12.02 -9.53
CA ASP A 180 -17.98 13.34 -9.90
C ASP A 180 -16.44 13.39 -9.89
N MET A 181 -15.82 12.65 -8.96
CA MET A 181 -14.38 12.56 -8.78
C MET A 181 -13.99 11.14 -8.35
N VAL A 182 -12.83 10.69 -8.76
CA VAL A 182 -12.28 9.39 -8.38
C VAL A 182 -10.79 9.48 -8.13
N CYS A 183 -10.26 8.66 -7.21
CA CYS A 183 -8.83 8.60 -6.95
C CYS A 183 -8.31 7.17 -7.12
N GLY A 184 -7.08 7.04 -7.59
CA GLY A 184 -6.45 5.75 -7.78
C GLY A 184 -5.06 5.87 -8.37
N TRP A 185 -4.55 4.77 -8.86
CA TRP A 185 -3.18 4.65 -9.36
C TRP A 185 -3.08 3.77 -10.60
N GLY A 186 -1.92 3.80 -11.25
CA GLY A 186 -1.52 2.87 -12.31
C GLY A 186 -2.48 2.82 -13.50
N GLY A 187 -2.83 1.62 -13.91
CA GLY A 187 -3.74 1.35 -15.02
C GLY A 187 -5.13 1.96 -14.84
N PRO A 188 -5.80 1.76 -13.70
CA PRO A 188 -7.07 2.41 -13.37
C PRO A 188 -7.01 3.94 -13.48
N LEU A 189 -6.00 4.59 -12.91
CA LEU A 189 -5.83 6.05 -13.01
C LEU A 189 -5.70 6.52 -14.46
N ARG A 190 -4.99 5.78 -15.30
CA ARG A 190 -4.89 6.11 -16.72
C ARG A 190 -6.26 6.10 -17.40
N ARG A 191 -7.11 5.09 -17.10
CA ARG A 191 -8.50 5.04 -17.62
C ARG A 191 -9.36 6.17 -17.08
N MET A 192 -9.21 6.54 -15.79
CA MET A 192 -9.92 7.68 -15.21
C MET A 192 -9.60 8.99 -15.95
N LYS A 193 -8.31 9.21 -16.27
CA LYS A 193 -7.86 10.41 -17.01
C LYS A 193 -8.44 10.54 -18.42
N GLU A 194 -9.01 9.49 -19.00
CA GLU A 194 -9.73 9.54 -20.28
C GLU A 194 -11.10 10.27 -20.17
N HIS A 195 -11.63 10.40 -18.93
CA HIS A 195 -12.95 10.97 -18.66
C HIS A 195 -12.92 12.23 -17.78
N GLY A 196 -11.73 12.71 -17.43
CA GLY A 196 -11.58 13.83 -16.51
C GLY A 196 -10.20 14.47 -16.53
N ASN A 197 -10.05 15.46 -15.67
CA ASN A 197 -8.79 16.18 -15.45
C ASN A 197 -8.30 16.05 -13.99
N VAL A 198 -7.01 16.18 -13.79
CA VAL A 198 -6.40 16.30 -12.46
C VAL A 198 -6.35 17.77 -12.05
N LEU A 199 -6.55 18.05 -10.76
CA LEU A 199 -6.46 19.41 -10.22
C LEU A 199 -4.99 19.84 -10.07
N LEU A 200 -4.16 18.93 -9.59
CA LEU A 200 -2.72 19.12 -9.42
C LEU A 200 -1.97 17.96 -10.05
N SER A 201 -0.88 18.24 -10.73
CA SER A 201 0.00 17.22 -11.33
C SER A 201 1.47 17.59 -11.18
N GLY A 202 2.37 16.59 -11.29
CA GLY A 202 3.80 16.75 -11.23
C GLY A 202 4.28 17.49 -9.99
N PRO A 203 5.18 18.47 -10.13
CA PRO A 203 5.77 19.19 -9.00
C PRO A 203 4.75 19.91 -8.11
N ALA A 204 3.61 20.36 -8.68
CA ALA A 204 2.56 21.00 -7.89
C ALA A 204 1.88 20.02 -6.93
N LYS A 205 1.64 18.78 -7.38
CA LYS A 205 1.12 17.71 -6.53
C LYS A 205 2.14 17.31 -5.48
N GLU A 206 3.39 17.10 -5.86
CA GLU A 206 4.47 16.73 -4.93
C GLU A 206 4.63 17.75 -3.80
N ALA A 207 4.52 19.04 -4.12
CA ALA A 207 4.63 20.11 -3.13
C ALA A 207 3.54 20.07 -2.04
N VAL A 208 2.39 19.44 -2.29
CA VAL A 208 1.28 19.35 -1.33
C VAL A 208 1.07 17.96 -0.74
N SER A 209 1.50 16.91 -1.44
CA SER A 209 1.34 15.52 -0.98
C SER A 209 2.56 15.00 -0.20
N GLY A 210 3.70 15.71 -0.29
CA GLY A 210 4.91 15.51 0.53
C GLY A 210 5.64 14.24 0.25
#